data_92352aac35bc2bc25e6d0cc91a1d636b
#
_entry.id   92352aac35bc2bc25e6d0cc91a1d636b
#
_cell.length_a   1.000
_cell.length_b   1.000
_cell.length_c   1.000
_cell.angle_alpha   90.00
_cell.angle_beta   90.00
_cell.angle_gamma   90.00
#
_symmetry.space_group_name_H-M   'P 1'
#
loop_
_entity.id
_entity.type
_entity.pdbx_description
1 polymer ?
#
loop_
_entity_poly.entity_id
_entity_poly.type
_entity_poly.pdbx_seq_one_letter_code
_entity_poly.pdbx_strand_id
1 'polypeptide(L)'
;MTIFTSPLEQFEVSPFVSLNAPILGGLNLSLTNLGFYTLVVLVLSIGVHVLGSNDRRLVPSRWSIGLESSYASLHGMVKEQIGSANEVFLPFIYSLFFFILLANLSGNVPYNFTVATSAVVSLGLSFTIFFGVTILGLYRHGVHFFSYFVPAGTPFGMVPLLVLIELISYLARAFSLGVRLF
;
A
#
# COMPACT_ATOMS: atom_id res chain seq x y z
N MET A 1 -11.04 0.73 41.64
CA MET A 1 -10.80 0.32 40.27
C MET A 1 -11.20 1.47 39.38
N THR A 2 -10.30 2.43 39.19
CA THR A 2 -10.54 3.67 38.43
C THR A 2 -10.22 3.35 36.96
N ILE A 3 -11.26 3.09 36.19
CA ILE A 3 -11.17 2.88 34.75
C ILE A 3 -11.02 4.26 34.08
N PHE A 4 -9.83 4.84 34.17
CA PHE A 4 -9.49 5.94 33.31
C PHE A 4 -8.98 5.34 31.98
N THR A 5 -9.91 5.00 31.12
CA THR A 5 -9.57 4.61 29.74
C THR A 5 -9.18 5.87 28.99
N SER A 6 -7.92 5.94 28.59
CA SER A 6 -7.44 7.04 27.74
C SER A 6 -8.12 6.92 26.37
N PRO A 7 -8.57 8.01 25.73
CA PRO A 7 -9.14 7.97 24.38
C PRO A 7 -8.14 7.44 23.32
N LEU A 8 -6.85 7.40 23.65
CA LEU A 8 -5.80 6.84 22.80
C LEU A 8 -5.69 5.31 22.88
N GLU A 9 -6.30 4.68 23.90
CA GLU A 9 -6.25 3.22 24.10
C GLU A 9 -6.88 2.43 22.95
N GLN A 10 -7.83 3.06 22.23
CA GLN A 10 -8.44 2.48 21.02
C GLN A 10 -7.46 2.25 19.85
N PHE A 11 -6.32 2.97 19.84
CA PHE A 11 -5.28 2.84 18.81
C PHE A 11 -4.11 1.95 19.26
N GLU A 12 -4.16 1.44 20.48
CA GLU A 12 -3.13 0.56 21.00
C GLU A 12 -3.21 -0.83 20.36
N VAL A 13 -2.05 -1.33 19.94
CA VAL A 13 -1.95 -2.67 19.37
C VAL A 13 -1.93 -3.69 20.51
N SER A 14 -3.07 -4.34 20.74
CA SER A 14 -3.21 -5.37 21.77
C SER A 14 -3.16 -6.78 21.15
N PRO A 15 -2.52 -7.76 21.82
CA PRO A 15 -2.55 -9.15 21.37
C PRO A 15 -3.93 -9.77 21.66
N PHE A 16 -4.60 -10.26 20.63
CA PHE A 16 -5.88 -10.99 20.73
C PHE A 16 -5.68 -12.42 21.18
N VAL A 17 -4.70 -13.10 20.58
CA VAL A 17 -4.34 -14.49 20.90
C VAL A 17 -2.82 -14.57 20.93
N SER A 18 -2.26 -14.90 22.10
CA SER A 18 -0.83 -15.15 22.24
C SER A 18 -0.57 -16.66 22.11
N LEU A 19 0.05 -17.08 21.02
CA LEU A 19 0.56 -18.42 20.81
C LEU A 19 2.06 -18.41 21.11
N ASN A 20 2.43 -18.93 22.26
CA ASN A 20 3.82 -19.17 22.60
C ASN A 20 4.22 -20.52 21.99
N ALA A 21 5.06 -20.50 20.96
CA ALA A 21 5.65 -21.70 20.37
C ALA A 21 7.03 -21.94 20.99
N PRO A 22 7.18 -22.78 22.02
CA PRO A 22 8.45 -23.01 22.72
C PRO A 22 9.49 -23.75 21.85
N ILE A 23 9.04 -24.32 20.72
CA ILE A 23 9.86 -25.18 19.84
C ILE A 23 10.83 -24.35 18.97
N LEU A 24 10.57 -23.06 18.74
CA LEU A 24 11.35 -22.17 17.85
C LEU A 24 12.05 -21.03 18.60
N GLY A 25 12.60 -21.30 19.79
CA GLY A 25 13.49 -20.36 20.47
C GLY A 25 12.85 -19.04 20.92
N GLY A 26 11.59 -19.07 21.39
CA GLY A 26 10.95 -17.92 22.01
C GLY A 26 10.26 -16.97 21.03
N LEU A 27 9.90 -17.42 19.84
CA LEU A 27 9.04 -16.67 18.92
C LEU A 27 7.61 -16.62 19.45
N ASN A 28 7.20 -15.45 19.93
CA ASN A 28 5.82 -15.19 20.31
C ASN A 28 5.01 -14.85 19.04
N LEU A 29 4.32 -15.83 18.49
CA LEU A 29 3.32 -15.61 17.45
C LEU A 29 2.02 -15.12 18.12
N SER A 30 1.88 -13.81 18.29
CA SER A 30 0.65 -13.23 18.78
C SER A 30 -0.15 -12.66 17.61
N LEU A 31 -1.39 -13.11 17.45
CA LEU A 31 -2.35 -12.46 16.59
C LEU A 31 -2.78 -11.15 17.27
N THR A 32 -2.30 -10.04 16.76
CA THR A 32 -2.68 -8.70 17.24
C THR A 32 -4.01 -8.27 16.61
N ASN A 33 -4.71 -7.30 17.24
CA ASN A 33 -5.90 -6.70 16.65
C ASN A 33 -5.58 -6.11 15.25
N LEU A 34 -4.42 -5.49 15.06
CA LEU A 34 -3.97 -5.01 13.76
C LEU A 34 -3.92 -6.12 12.70
N GLY A 35 -3.34 -7.29 13.03
CA GLY A 35 -3.30 -8.45 12.12
C GLY A 35 -4.70 -8.97 11.80
N PHE A 36 -5.60 -9.03 12.78
CA PHE A 36 -6.97 -9.44 12.57
C PHE A 36 -7.73 -8.51 11.62
N TYR A 37 -7.67 -7.18 11.84
CA TYR A 37 -8.35 -6.23 10.97
C TYR A 37 -7.74 -6.14 9.57
N THR A 38 -6.44 -6.36 9.41
CA THR A 38 -5.85 -6.47 8.06
C THR A 38 -6.38 -7.68 7.30
N LEU A 39 -6.58 -8.82 7.98
CA LEU A 39 -7.23 -10.00 7.38
C LEU A 39 -8.69 -9.71 7.00
N VAL A 40 -9.44 -9.02 7.85
CA VAL A 40 -10.81 -8.61 7.55
C VAL A 40 -10.87 -7.74 6.30
N VAL A 41 -9.98 -6.75 6.17
CA VAL A 41 -9.90 -5.90 4.97
C VAL A 41 -9.57 -6.71 3.72
N LEU A 42 -8.65 -7.68 3.82
CA LEU A 42 -8.34 -8.59 2.71
C LEU A 42 -9.55 -9.43 2.30
N VAL A 43 -10.25 -10.02 3.26
CA VAL A 43 -11.47 -10.81 3.00
C VAL A 43 -12.56 -9.93 2.38
N LEU A 44 -12.74 -8.71 2.85
CA LEU A 44 -13.68 -7.75 2.27
C LEU A 44 -13.29 -7.38 0.82
N SER A 45 -12.01 -7.17 0.53
CA SER A 45 -11.54 -6.84 -0.82
C SER A 45 -11.81 -7.99 -1.79
N ILE A 46 -11.53 -9.22 -1.40
CA ILE A 46 -11.84 -10.42 -2.19
C ILE A 46 -13.36 -10.59 -2.33
N GLY A 47 -14.11 -10.41 -1.24
CA GLY A 47 -15.55 -10.54 -1.20
C GLY A 47 -16.27 -9.60 -2.16
N VAL A 48 -15.88 -8.32 -2.20
CA VAL A 48 -16.43 -7.32 -3.14
C VAL A 48 -16.20 -7.75 -4.59
N HIS A 49 -15.02 -8.27 -4.92
CA HIS A 49 -14.70 -8.73 -6.28
C HIS A 49 -15.46 -10.01 -6.65
N VAL A 50 -15.56 -10.97 -5.72
CA VAL A 50 -16.31 -12.22 -5.94
C VAL A 50 -17.80 -11.93 -6.14
N LEU A 51 -18.39 -11.05 -5.32
CA LEU A 51 -19.79 -10.64 -5.45
C LEU A 51 -20.05 -9.89 -6.75
N GLY A 52 -19.10 -9.04 -7.18
CA GLY A 52 -19.22 -8.30 -8.43
C GLY A 52 -18.98 -9.14 -9.68
N SER A 53 -18.16 -10.19 -9.60
CA SER A 53 -17.82 -11.06 -10.74
C SER A 53 -18.77 -12.25 -10.95
N ASN A 54 -19.63 -12.55 -9.98
CA ASN A 54 -20.47 -13.75 -9.97
C ASN A 54 -21.67 -13.68 -10.93
N ASP A 55 -21.85 -12.56 -11.65
CA ASP A 55 -22.90 -12.41 -12.63
C ASP A 55 -22.48 -12.95 -13.99
N ARG A 56 -22.79 -14.23 -14.27
CA ARG A 56 -22.77 -14.82 -15.62
C ARG A 56 -23.90 -14.29 -16.51
N ARG A 57 -24.50 -13.16 -16.17
CA ARG A 57 -25.60 -12.56 -16.92
C ARG A 57 -25.06 -11.63 -17.99
N LEU A 58 -25.72 -11.62 -19.15
CA LEU A 58 -25.41 -10.68 -20.25
C LEU A 58 -25.63 -9.21 -19.86
N VAL A 59 -26.50 -8.97 -18.87
CA VAL A 59 -26.72 -7.63 -18.30
C VAL A 59 -26.00 -7.58 -16.95
N PRO A 60 -25.00 -6.70 -16.80
CA PRO A 60 -24.23 -6.57 -15.57
C PRO A 60 -25.10 -6.07 -14.40
N SER A 61 -24.81 -6.52 -13.18
CA SER A 61 -25.45 -6.01 -11.98
C SER A 61 -24.91 -4.61 -11.64
N ARG A 62 -25.58 -3.88 -10.75
CA ARG A 62 -25.14 -2.55 -10.32
C ARG A 62 -23.74 -2.59 -9.67
N TRP A 63 -23.43 -3.66 -8.97
CA TRP A 63 -22.10 -3.86 -8.37
C TRP A 63 -21.02 -4.14 -9.41
N SER A 64 -21.35 -4.93 -10.43
CA SER A 64 -20.44 -5.21 -11.55
C SER A 64 -20.11 -3.95 -12.34
N ILE A 65 -21.12 -3.10 -12.60
CA ILE A 65 -20.92 -1.79 -13.26
C ILE A 65 -19.99 -0.90 -12.43
N GLY A 66 -20.18 -0.86 -11.11
CA GLY A 66 -19.30 -0.08 -10.22
C GLY A 66 -17.85 -0.53 -10.26
N LEU A 67 -17.60 -1.85 -10.24
CA LEU A 67 -16.25 -2.40 -10.34
C LEU A 67 -15.63 -2.17 -11.72
N GLU A 68 -16.40 -2.34 -12.78
CA GLU A 68 -15.95 -2.09 -14.16
C GLU A 68 -15.61 -0.61 -14.38
N SER A 69 -16.44 0.29 -13.88
CA SER A 69 -16.18 1.74 -13.92
C SER A 69 -14.91 2.12 -13.16
N SER A 70 -14.68 1.55 -11.98
CA SER A 70 -13.46 1.81 -11.21
C SER A 70 -12.22 1.24 -11.90
N TYR A 71 -12.34 0.06 -12.52
CA TYR A 71 -11.27 -0.53 -13.32
C TYR A 71 -10.94 0.33 -14.54
N ALA A 72 -11.94 0.79 -15.28
CA ALA A 72 -11.75 1.65 -16.45
C ALA A 72 -11.07 2.97 -16.08
N SER A 73 -11.46 3.57 -14.96
CA SER A 73 -10.86 4.81 -14.46
C SER A 73 -9.39 4.62 -14.11
N LEU A 74 -9.05 3.55 -13.36
CA LEU A 74 -7.67 3.24 -13.00
C LEU A 74 -6.83 2.86 -14.22
N HIS A 75 -7.40 2.11 -15.18
CA HIS A 75 -6.73 1.77 -16.43
C HIS A 75 -6.37 3.03 -17.23
N GLY A 76 -7.31 3.98 -17.36
CA GLY A 76 -7.05 5.27 -18.00
C GLY A 76 -5.90 6.02 -17.34
N MET A 77 -5.93 6.12 -16.01
CA MET A 77 -4.88 6.78 -15.23
C MET A 77 -3.51 6.11 -15.40
N VAL A 78 -3.44 4.77 -15.34
CA VAL A 78 -2.20 4.01 -15.54
C VAL A 78 -1.66 4.20 -16.96
N LYS A 79 -2.53 4.18 -17.95
CA LYS A 79 -2.16 4.38 -19.35
C LYS A 79 -1.59 5.78 -19.61
N GLU A 80 -2.13 6.81 -18.99
CA GLU A 80 -1.64 8.20 -19.09
C GLU A 80 -0.30 8.40 -18.38
N GLN A 81 -0.09 7.76 -17.22
CA GLN A 81 1.10 7.98 -16.38
C GLN A 81 2.28 7.06 -16.73
N ILE A 82 2.02 5.81 -17.06
CA ILE A 82 3.06 4.78 -17.23
C ILE A 82 3.23 4.42 -18.72
N GLY A 83 2.22 4.71 -19.54
CA GLY A 83 2.19 4.35 -20.96
C GLY A 83 1.63 2.93 -21.20
N SER A 84 1.17 2.70 -22.42
CA SER A 84 0.52 1.45 -22.83
C SER A 84 1.43 0.21 -22.79
N ALA A 85 2.75 0.39 -22.87
CA ALA A 85 3.71 -0.72 -22.83
C ALA A 85 3.82 -1.41 -21.46
N ASN A 86 3.36 -0.78 -20.38
CA ASN A 86 3.54 -1.24 -19.01
C ASN A 86 2.22 -1.58 -18.29
N GLU A 87 1.17 -1.91 -19.04
CA GLU A 87 -0.14 -2.30 -18.50
C GLU A 87 -0.09 -3.56 -17.61
N VAL A 88 1.00 -4.33 -17.68
CA VAL A 88 1.24 -5.51 -16.81
C VAL A 88 1.19 -5.16 -15.31
N PHE A 89 1.48 -3.93 -14.92
CA PHE A 89 1.43 -3.49 -13.52
C PHE A 89 0.03 -3.06 -13.05
N LEU A 90 -0.94 -3.00 -13.96
CA LEU A 90 -2.31 -2.60 -13.64
C LEU A 90 -2.96 -3.44 -12.54
N PRO A 91 -2.88 -4.80 -12.53
CA PRO A 91 -3.48 -5.60 -11.47
C PRO A 91 -2.91 -5.29 -10.08
N PHE A 92 -1.62 -4.99 -10.01
CA PHE A 92 -0.96 -4.62 -8.75
C PHE A 92 -1.48 -3.27 -8.22
N ILE A 93 -1.55 -2.25 -9.08
CA ILE A 93 -2.05 -0.92 -8.73
C ILE A 93 -3.52 -0.99 -8.33
N TYR A 94 -4.31 -1.79 -9.05
CA TYR A 94 -5.72 -2.01 -8.77
C TYR A 94 -5.94 -2.66 -7.40
N SER A 95 -5.21 -3.72 -7.09
CA SER A 95 -5.30 -4.40 -5.79
C SER A 95 -4.88 -3.50 -4.63
N LEU A 96 -3.81 -2.71 -4.80
CA LEU A 96 -3.38 -1.70 -3.83
C LEU A 96 -4.45 -0.64 -3.57
N PHE A 97 -5.04 -0.12 -4.64
CA PHE A 97 -6.10 0.88 -4.54
C PHE A 97 -7.28 0.37 -3.71
N PHE A 98 -7.79 -0.84 -4.03
CA PHE A 98 -8.91 -1.43 -3.29
C PHE A 98 -8.54 -1.77 -1.84
N PHE A 99 -7.33 -2.25 -1.60
CA PHE A 99 -6.87 -2.50 -0.24
C PHE A 99 -6.86 -1.23 0.62
N ILE A 100 -6.26 -0.15 0.11
CA ILE A 100 -6.20 1.13 0.83
C ILE A 100 -7.59 1.74 0.98
N LEU A 101 -8.42 1.68 -0.06
CA LEU A 101 -9.79 2.20 -0.02
C LEU A 101 -10.62 1.50 1.07
N LEU A 102 -10.60 0.17 1.09
CA LEU A 102 -11.36 -0.61 2.07
C LEU A 102 -10.78 -0.51 3.48
N ALA A 103 -9.45 -0.39 3.62
CA ALA A 103 -8.82 -0.13 4.90
C ALA A 103 -9.29 1.19 5.52
N ASN A 104 -9.40 2.24 4.71
CA ASN A 104 -9.91 3.54 5.16
C ASN A 104 -11.43 3.51 5.43
N LEU A 105 -12.20 2.86 4.56
CA LEU A 105 -13.65 2.72 4.76
C LEU A 105 -13.99 1.91 6.01
N SER A 106 -13.25 0.83 6.28
CA SER A 106 -13.44 0.04 7.49
C SER A 106 -13.17 0.85 8.77
N GLY A 107 -12.22 1.78 8.72
CA GLY A 107 -11.91 2.68 9.84
C GLY A 107 -13.01 3.68 10.19
N ASN A 108 -13.93 3.97 9.26
CA ASN A 108 -15.06 4.86 9.52
C ASN A 108 -16.22 4.17 10.27
N VAL A 109 -16.16 2.84 10.44
CA VAL A 109 -17.17 2.11 11.21
C VAL A 109 -16.92 2.35 12.70
N PRO A 110 -17.95 2.79 13.48
CA PRO A 110 -17.81 2.99 14.92
C PRO A 110 -17.32 1.72 15.62
N TYR A 111 -16.44 1.87 16.61
CA TYR A 111 -15.82 0.79 17.37
C TYR A 111 -14.89 -0.15 16.58
N ASN A 112 -14.53 0.22 15.36
CA ASN A 112 -13.59 -0.55 14.55
C ASN A 112 -12.16 0.00 14.68
N PHE A 113 -11.16 -0.88 14.55
CA PHE A 113 -9.76 -0.49 14.54
C PHE A 113 -9.35 -0.07 13.12
N THR A 114 -8.80 1.13 12.99
CA THR A 114 -8.37 1.65 11.69
C THR A 114 -6.98 1.13 11.35
N VAL A 115 -6.87 0.27 10.36
CA VAL A 115 -5.58 -0.31 9.92
C VAL A 115 -4.64 0.77 9.39
N ALA A 116 -5.18 1.77 8.70
CA ALA A 116 -4.40 2.85 8.09
C ALA A 116 -3.74 3.78 9.12
N THR A 117 -4.29 3.90 10.36
CA THR A 117 -3.70 4.70 11.44
C THR A 117 -2.49 4.05 12.09
N SER A 118 -2.13 2.83 11.70
CA SER A 118 -0.89 2.21 12.13
C SER A 118 0.27 2.68 11.26
N ALA A 119 1.18 3.47 11.84
CA ALA A 119 2.39 3.94 11.14
C ALA A 119 3.23 2.78 10.59
N VAL A 120 3.22 1.63 11.25
CA VAL A 120 3.96 0.44 10.82
C VAL A 120 3.41 -0.09 9.50
N VAL A 121 2.07 -0.14 9.33
CA VAL A 121 1.44 -0.63 8.10
C VAL A 121 1.64 0.37 6.96
N SER A 122 1.38 1.66 7.19
CA SER A 122 1.46 2.68 6.16
C SER A 122 2.90 2.90 5.67
N LEU A 123 3.87 2.99 6.59
CA LEU A 123 5.29 3.06 6.23
C LEU A 123 5.78 1.76 5.61
N GLY A 124 5.40 0.60 6.15
CA GLY A 124 5.74 -0.70 5.60
C GLY A 124 5.29 -0.86 4.16
N LEU A 125 4.04 -0.48 3.85
CA LEU A 125 3.49 -0.50 2.50
C LEU A 125 4.26 0.45 1.56
N SER A 126 4.51 1.68 2.02
CA SER A 126 5.27 2.67 1.26
C SER A 126 6.69 2.20 0.93
N PHE A 127 7.41 1.67 1.91
CA PHE A 127 8.76 1.12 1.70
C PHE A 127 8.75 -0.10 0.78
N THR A 128 7.77 -0.98 0.90
CA THR A 128 7.65 -2.15 0.01
C THR A 128 7.47 -1.72 -1.44
N ILE A 129 6.60 -0.75 -1.70
CA ILE A 129 6.40 -0.20 -3.05
C ILE A 129 7.67 0.48 -3.54
N PHE A 130 8.32 1.28 -2.69
CA PHE A 130 9.55 1.98 -3.02
C PHE A 130 10.68 1.01 -3.43
N PHE A 131 10.92 -0.02 -2.63
CA PHE A 131 11.92 -1.04 -2.96
C PHE A 131 11.54 -1.82 -4.22
N GLY A 132 10.25 -2.16 -4.39
CA GLY A 132 9.75 -2.83 -5.58
C GLY A 132 10.01 -2.04 -6.85
N VAL A 133 9.68 -0.75 -6.84
CA VAL A 133 9.91 0.16 -7.99
C VAL A 133 11.41 0.37 -8.24
N THR A 134 12.22 0.49 -7.18
CA THR A 134 13.68 0.65 -7.31
C THR A 134 14.32 -0.58 -7.94
N ILE A 135 13.98 -1.77 -7.45
CA ILE A 135 14.49 -3.05 -7.98
C ILE A 135 14.06 -3.22 -9.44
N LEU A 136 12.81 -2.90 -9.76
CA LEU A 136 12.30 -2.96 -11.13
C LEU A 136 13.03 -1.99 -12.06
N GLY A 137 13.27 -0.77 -11.60
CA GLY A 137 14.03 0.23 -12.35
C GLY A 137 15.47 -0.22 -12.61
N LEU A 138 16.11 -0.79 -11.58
CA LEU A 138 17.47 -1.32 -11.69
C LEU A 138 17.53 -2.55 -12.62
N TYR A 139 16.52 -3.42 -12.58
CA TYR A 139 16.44 -4.59 -13.45
C TYR A 139 16.26 -4.20 -14.93
N ARG A 140 15.43 -3.18 -15.22
CA ARG A 140 15.18 -2.74 -16.60
C ARG A 140 16.29 -1.91 -17.22
N HIS A 141 16.91 -1.02 -16.44
CA HIS A 141 17.88 -0.04 -16.94
C HIS A 141 19.32 -0.35 -16.50
N GLY A 142 19.51 -1.33 -15.60
CA GLY A 142 20.83 -1.69 -15.08
C GLY A 142 21.58 -0.47 -14.53
N VAL A 143 22.86 -0.34 -14.87
CA VAL A 143 23.72 0.77 -14.42
C VAL A 143 23.25 2.11 -14.95
N HIS A 144 22.52 2.15 -16.08
CA HIS A 144 21.97 3.38 -16.67
C HIS A 144 20.89 4.03 -15.79
N PHE A 145 20.33 3.28 -14.82
CA PHE A 145 19.41 3.83 -13.82
C PHE A 145 20.01 5.00 -13.04
N PHE A 146 21.32 4.96 -12.75
CA PHE A 146 21.99 6.06 -12.07
C PHE A 146 22.11 7.34 -12.92
N SER A 147 22.02 7.23 -14.25
CA SER A 147 22.01 8.38 -15.15
C SER A 147 20.76 9.24 -15.00
N TYR A 148 19.64 8.68 -14.47
CA TYR A 148 18.43 9.47 -14.20
C TYR A 148 18.62 10.47 -13.05
N PHE A 149 19.61 10.25 -12.17
CA PHE A 149 19.94 11.19 -11.10
C PHE A 149 20.79 12.36 -11.58
N VAL A 150 21.25 12.34 -12.84
CA VAL A 150 22.05 13.41 -13.43
C VAL A 150 21.24 14.07 -14.55
N PRO A 151 20.69 15.30 -14.34
CA PRO A 151 19.97 16.01 -15.39
C PRO A 151 20.92 16.36 -16.56
N ALA A 152 20.45 16.13 -17.78
CA ALA A 152 21.23 16.43 -18.98
C ALA A 152 21.53 17.94 -19.08
N GLY A 153 22.81 18.31 -19.35
CA GLY A 153 23.22 19.69 -19.50
C GLY A 153 23.81 20.37 -18.26
N THR A 154 24.09 19.63 -17.18
CA THR A 154 24.71 20.20 -15.97
C THR A 154 26.23 20.30 -16.10
N PRO A 155 26.86 21.42 -15.66
CA PRO A 155 28.30 21.53 -15.58
C PRO A 155 28.90 20.54 -14.59
N PHE A 156 30.00 19.91 -14.95
CA PHE A 156 30.64 18.82 -14.17
C PHE A 156 30.89 19.17 -12.69
N GLY A 157 31.16 20.44 -12.37
CA GLY A 157 31.41 20.85 -10.99
C GLY A 157 30.18 20.77 -10.06
N MET A 158 28.96 20.78 -10.61
CA MET A 158 27.71 20.72 -9.81
C MET A 158 27.09 19.32 -9.76
N VAL A 159 27.59 18.36 -10.54
CA VAL A 159 27.06 17.01 -10.63
C VAL A 159 26.97 16.30 -9.26
N PRO A 160 28.00 16.29 -8.38
CA PRO A 160 27.92 15.59 -7.11
C PRO A 160 26.87 16.17 -6.17
N LEU A 161 26.69 17.50 -6.18
CA LEU A 161 25.68 18.16 -5.38
C LEU A 161 24.26 17.81 -5.87
N LEU A 162 24.05 17.82 -7.19
CA LEU A 162 22.76 17.49 -7.80
C LEU A 162 22.36 16.03 -7.55
N VAL A 163 23.27 15.10 -7.70
CA VAL A 163 23.03 13.68 -7.42
C VAL A 163 22.62 13.47 -5.95
N LEU A 164 23.25 14.18 -5.03
CA LEU A 164 22.92 14.08 -3.61
C LEU A 164 21.52 14.63 -3.31
N ILE A 165 21.16 15.77 -3.88
CA ILE A 165 19.82 16.37 -3.73
C ILE A 165 18.77 15.44 -4.32
N GLU A 166 18.99 14.89 -5.51
CA GLU A 166 18.05 13.98 -6.18
C GLU A 166 17.86 12.67 -5.38
N LEU A 167 18.94 12.12 -4.83
CA LEU A 167 18.90 10.93 -3.99
C LEU A 167 18.09 11.18 -2.70
N ILE A 168 18.30 12.31 -2.04
CA ILE A 168 17.52 12.72 -0.87
C ILE A 168 16.04 12.90 -1.25
N SER A 169 15.75 13.55 -2.38
CA SER A 169 14.39 13.73 -2.90
C SER A 169 13.71 12.39 -3.18
N TYR A 170 14.45 11.44 -3.73
CA TYR A 170 13.96 10.09 -4.01
C TYR A 170 13.59 9.32 -2.72
N LEU A 171 14.43 9.39 -1.69
CA LEU A 171 14.14 8.80 -0.37
C LEU A 171 12.98 9.52 0.33
N ALA A 172 12.97 10.86 0.28
CA ALA A 172 11.91 11.66 0.88
C ALA A 172 10.53 11.34 0.29
N ARG A 173 10.46 10.92 -0.97
CA ARG A 173 9.22 10.47 -1.62
C ARG A 173 8.61 9.25 -0.92
N ALA A 174 9.42 8.27 -0.52
CA ALA A 174 8.96 7.09 0.20
C ALA A 174 8.38 7.44 1.57
N PHE A 175 9.08 8.30 2.32
CA PHE A 175 8.60 8.78 3.61
C PHE A 175 7.31 9.61 3.49
N SER A 176 7.28 10.54 2.53
CA SER A 176 6.11 11.39 2.29
C SER A 176 4.87 10.58 1.92
N LEU A 177 5.03 9.52 1.11
CA LEU A 177 3.94 8.62 0.76
C LEU A 177 3.43 7.88 2.01
N GLY A 178 4.31 7.33 2.83
CA GLY A 178 3.95 6.63 4.05
C GLY A 178 3.25 7.52 5.07
N VAL A 179 3.76 8.73 5.28
CA VAL A 179 3.14 9.71 6.19
C VAL A 179 1.79 10.22 5.67
N ARG A 180 1.61 10.30 4.36
CA ARG A 180 0.32 10.70 3.77
C ARG A 180 -0.76 9.64 3.96
N LEU A 181 -0.39 8.36 4.00
CA LEU A 181 -1.31 7.26 4.27
C LEU A 181 -1.68 7.13 5.75
N PHE A 182 -0.76 7.51 6.65
CA PHE A 182 -0.97 7.59 8.08
C PHE A 182 -1.82 8.81 8.48
#